data_bd0db352b9cad81f52272a244ed802dc
#
_entry.id   bd0db352b9cad81f52272a244ed802dc
#
_cell.length_a   1.000
_cell.length_b   1.000
_cell.length_c   1.000
_cell.angle_alpha   90.00
_cell.angle_beta   90.00
_cell.angle_gamma   90.00
#
_symmetry.space_group_name_H-M   'P 1'
#
loop_
_entity.id
_entity.type
_entity.pdbx_description
1 polymer ?
#
loop_
_entity_poly.entity_id
_entity_poly.type
_entity_poly.pdbx_seq_one_letter_code
_entity_poly.pdbx_strand_id
1 'polypeptide(L)'
;SFGKFKDQKRRPHLNPNTSNNGTMAQMWLRQKQGLYLYKLGRKTFFQETLNEAVASDLLDLLQIPHVSYHIESFERQDVSVCQAFTNDDLEFVPAWQIFNHPKPNRAMTELDYYIQLLGQLGLDEQEARLANEQMILFDYVIANEDRHWGNFGIVRNSSTLQPVGLAPIFDNGNSLRYQDAYVTSPRSSNHYVSRSFRTRHDNNLKQLRLLDGSLFDALENSISDIFERQYDKLQNPQFPLERATQLAQFVEKRIDLLHAKLNK
;
A
#
# COMPACT_ATOMS: atom_id res chain seq x y z
N SER A 1 -20.08 0.31 10.33
CA SER A 1 -20.66 1.64 10.58
C SER A 1 -19.84 2.65 9.81
N PHE A 2 -20.45 3.30 8.84
CA PHE A 2 -19.84 4.34 8.02
C PHE A 2 -19.37 5.50 8.88
N GLY A 3 -18.14 5.97 8.64
CA GLY A 3 -17.62 7.18 9.29
C GLY A 3 -18.55 8.36 9.05
N LYS A 4 -18.67 9.23 10.04
CA LYS A 4 -19.56 10.41 9.95
C LYS A 4 -19.04 11.34 8.88
N PHE A 5 -19.82 11.54 7.81
CA PHE A 5 -19.61 12.58 6.80
C PHE A 5 -19.79 13.94 7.45
N LYS A 6 -18.83 14.85 7.24
CA LYS A 6 -18.97 16.26 7.63
C LYS A 6 -18.93 17.13 6.37
N ASP A 7 -19.92 18.01 6.28
CA ASP A 7 -20.01 19.00 5.21
C ASP A 7 -18.97 20.12 5.43
N GLN A 8 -18.36 20.64 4.36
CA GLN A 8 -17.23 21.62 4.39
C GLN A 8 -17.49 22.93 5.16
N LYS A 9 -18.70 23.18 5.65
CA LYS A 9 -19.05 24.44 6.36
C LYS A 9 -18.55 24.52 7.81
N ARG A 10 -18.05 23.42 8.38
CA ARG A 10 -17.38 23.42 9.70
C ARG A 10 -15.96 22.91 9.50
N ARG A 11 -14.95 23.68 9.94
CA ARG A 11 -13.54 23.22 9.95
C ARG A 11 -13.46 21.90 10.68
N PRO A 12 -13.24 20.77 9.99
CA PRO A 12 -13.17 19.48 10.64
C PRO A 12 -11.79 19.37 11.29
N HIS A 13 -11.74 18.98 12.57
CA HIS A 13 -10.49 18.63 13.24
C HIS A 13 -10.19 17.15 13.00
N LEU A 14 -8.93 16.83 12.69
CA LEU A 14 -8.44 15.46 12.66
C LEU A 14 -8.52 14.88 14.07
N ASN A 15 -9.55 14.07 14.33
CA ASN A 15 -9.76 13.44 15.64
C ASN A 15 -9.37 11.96 15.55
N PRO A 16 -8.48 11.47 16.45
CA PRO A 16 -8.12 10.05 16.51
C PRO A 16 -9.31 9.09 16.62
N ASN A 17 -10.41 9.55 17.21
CA ASN A 17 -11.62 8.73 17.39
C ASN A 17 -12.49 8.59 16.12
N THR A 18 -12.10 9.19 14.99
CA THR A 18 -12.81 9.04 13.71
C THR A 18 -12.22 7.94 12.83
N SER A 19 -11.18 7.24 13.27
CA SER A 19 -10.58 6.13 12.53
C SER A 19 -11.43 4.87 12.67
N ASN A 20 -11.89 4.34 11.55
CA ASN A 20 -12.42 2.98 11.48
C ASN A 20 -11.22 2.01 11.35
N ASN A 21 -10.83 1.34 12.44
CA ASN A 21 -9.84 0.26 12.47
C ASN A 21 -8.39 0.60 12.03
N GLY A 22 -8.01 1.87 11.88
CA GLY A 22 -6.65 2.26 11.48
C GLY A 22 -5.80 2.78 12.66
N THR A 23 -4.48 2.62 12.57
CA THR A 23 -3.51 3.18 13.53
C THR A 23 -3.30 4.69 13.37
N MET A 24 -3.66 5.27 12.23
CA MET A 24 -3.55 6.69 11.90
C MET A 24 -4.85 7.45 12.15
N ALA A 25 -4.76 8.73 12.54
CA ALA A 25 -5.91 9.62 12.53
C ALA A 25 -6.34 9.85 11.08
N GLN A 26 -7.59 9.59 10.78
CA GLN A 26 -8.10 9.71 9.42
C GLN A 26 -9.51 10.32 9.40
N MET A 27 -9.82 11.00 8.31
CA MET A 27 -11.09 11.69 8.12
C MET A 27 -11.51 11.64 6.66
N TRP A 28 -12.79 11.37 6.43
CA TRP A 28 -13.39 11.45 5.12
C TRP A 28 -14.02 12.84 4.91
N LEU A 29 -13.65 13.48 3.81
CA LEU A 29 -14.22 14.76 3.37
C LEU A 29 -14.86 14.61 1.99
N ARG A 30 -16.10 15.08 1.87
CA ARG A 30 -16.77 15.20 0.57
C ARG A 30 -16.37 16.53 -0.08
N GLN A 31 -15.80 16.44 -1.27
CA GLN A 31 -15.48 17.58 -2.14
C GLN A 31 -16.34 17.54 -3.40
N LYS A 32 -16.20 18.56 -4.28
CA LYS A 32 -16.96 18.61 -5.55
C LYS A 32 -16.68 17.40 -6.45
N GLN A 33 -15.43 16.92 -6.48
CA GLN A 33 -14.98 15.82 -7.33
C GLN A 33 -15.20 14.44 -6.72
N GLY A 34 -15.65 14.33 -5.46
CA GLY A 34 -15.87 13.03 -4.81
C GLY A 34 -15.58 13.02 -3.32
N LEU A 35 -15.38 11.83 -2.81
CA LEU A 35 -15.04 11.56 -1.41
C LEU A 35 -13.53 11.38 -1.28
N TYR A 36 -12.92 12.10 -0.33
CA TYR A 36 -11.48 12.08 -0.10
C TYR A 36 -11.15 11.63 1.32
N LEU A 37 -10.12 10.80 1.44
CA LEU A 37 -9.55 10.36 2.71
C LEU A 37 -8.32 11.19 3.02
N TYR A 38 -8.31 11.82 4.20
CA TYR A 38 -7.20 12.54 4.79
C TYR A 38 -6.61 11.69 5.91
N LYS A 39 -5.32 11.37 5.84
CA LYS A 39 -4.61 10.58 6.83
C LYS A 39 -3.45 11.37 7.44
N LEU A 40 -3.38 11.42 8.78
CA LEU A 40 -2.26 12.02 9.51
C LEU A 40 -1.33 10.91 10.00
N GLY A 41 -0.05 10.99 9.68
CA GLY A 41 0.98 10.12 10.25
C GLY A 41 1.07 10.27 11.78
N ARG A 42 1.48 9.24 12.49
CA ARG A 42 1.55 9.22 13.97
C ARG A 42 2.91 8.85 14.52
N LYS A 43 3.69 8.16 13.72
CA LYS A 43 4.96 7.59 14.17
C LYS A 43 6.13 8.53 13.88
N THR A 44 7.31 8.03 13.97
CA THR A 44 8.56 8.76 13.85
C THR A 44 8.51 9.79 12.71
N PHE A 45 8.53 11.07 13.06
CA PHE A 45 8.49 12.21 12.15
C PHE A 45 7.24 12.29 11.24
N PHE A 46 6.15 11.57 11.52
CA PHE A 46 4.97 11.47 10.64
C PHE A 46 5.30 10.89 9.27
N GLN A 47 6.25 9.96 9.22
CA GLN A 47 6.79 9.38 7.98
C GLN A 47 5.72 8.71 7.12
N GLU A 48 4.64 8.20 7.72
CA GLU A 48 3.57 7.53 6.98
C GLU A 48 2.98 8.40 5.86
N THR A 49 2.91 9.72 6.08
CA THR A 49 2.45 10.69 5.08
C THR A 49 3.36 10.70 3.84
N LEU A 50 4.69 10.74 4.06
CA LEU A 50 5.68 10.64 2.98
C LEU A 50 5.61 9.28 2.28
N ASN A 51 5.50 8.21 3.06
CA ASN A 51 5.47 6.84 2.51
C ASN A 51 4.31 6.62 1.55
N GLU A 52 3.10 7.12 1.86
CA GLU A 52 1.95 7.02 0.95
C GLU A 52 2.23 7.72 -0.38
N ALA A 53 2.75 8.95 -0.34
CA ALA A 53 3.01 9.73 -1.55
C ALA A 53 4.17 9.15 -2.39
N VAL A 54 5.25 8.72 -1.74
CA VAL A 54 6.37 8.05 -2.41
C VAL A 54 5.91 6.74 -3.04
N ALA A 55 5.15 5.92 -2.30
CA ALA A 55 4.62 4.66 -2.84
C ALA A 55 3.72 4.90 -4.06
N SER A 56 2.92 5.97 -4.05
CA SER A 56 2.10 6.34 -5.21
C SER A 56 2.96 6.68 -6.43
N ASP A 57 3.97 7.55 -6.29
CA ASP A 57 4.85 7.92 -7.40
C ASP A 57 5.65 6.71 -7.96
N LEU A 58 6.10 5.80 -7.08
CA LEU A 58 6.77 4.56 -7.50
C LEU A 58 5.83 3.65 -8.30
N LEU A 59 4.58 3.48 -7.84
CA LEU A 59 3.57 2.66 -8.52
C LEU A 59 3.11 3.28 -9.85
N ASP A 60 3.09 4.63 -9.97
CA ASP A 60 2.86 5.34 -11.23
C ASP A 60 3.92 4.98 -12.27
N LEU A 61 5.22 5.05 -11.91
CA LEU A 61 6.31 4.68 -12.82
C LEU A 61 6.28 3.20 -13.22
N LEU A 62 5.87 2.33 -12.30
CA LEU A 62 5.69 0.90 -12.56
C LEU A 62 4.41 0.58 -13.35
N GLN A 63 3.55 1.57 -13.58
CA GLN A 63 2.24 1.41 -14.22
C GLN A 63 1.36 0.35 -13.53
N ILE A 64 1.47 0.23 -12.20
CA ILE A 64 0.68 -0.69 -11.40
C ILE A 64 -0.57 0.02 -10.87
N PRO A 65 -1.79 -0.54 -11.04
CA PRO A 65 -3.01 0.04 -10.53
C PRO A 65 -2.97 0.29 -9.01
N HIS A 66 -3.12 1.54 -8.60
CA HIS A 66 -3.06 1.93 -7.19
C HIS A 66 -3.96 3.15 -6.93
N VAL A 67 -4.18 3.43 -5.65
CA VAL A 67 -4.81 4.67 -5.19
C VAL A 67 -3.75 5.76 -5.15
N SER A 68 -3.97 6.84 -5.91
CA SER A 68 -3.04 7.97 -5.95
C SER A 68 -3.12 8.78 -4.65
N TYR A 69 -1.98 8.93 -3.99
CA TYR A 69 -1.83 9.75 -2.79
C TYR A 69 -0.97 10.97 -3.07
N HIS A 70 -1.33 12.09 -2.46
CA HIS A 70 -0.51 13.30 -2.47
C HIS A 70 -0.45 13.92 -1.06
N ILE A 71 0.54 14.77 -0.84
CA ILE A 71 0.73 15.47 0.43
C ILE A 71 0.00 16.82 0.36
N GLU A 72 -0.81 17.10 1.39
CA GLU A 72 -1.42 18.41 1.62
C GLU A 72 -1.10 18.92 3.03
N SER A 73 -1.13 20.23 3.20
CA SER A 73 -1.15 20.84 4.53
C SER A 73 -2.59 21.03 4.98
N PHE A 74 -2.97 20.35 6.06
CA PHE A 74 -4.28 20.47 6.66
C PHE A 74 -4.13 20.81 8.15
N GLU A 75 -4.73 21.96 8.57
CA GLU A 75 -4.60 22.47 9.94
C GLU A 75 -3.14 22.55 10.44
N ARG A 76 -2.22 23.00 9.57
CA ARG A 76 -0.78 23.11 9.82
C ARG A 76 -0.07 21.76 10.05
N GLN A 77 -0.66 20.68 9.59
CA GLN A 77 -0.07 19.34 9.63
C GLN A 77 0.00 18.76 8.22
N ASP A 78 1.08 18.05 7.93
CA ASP A 78 1.19 17.31 6.68
C ASP A 78 0.33 16.06 6.75
N VAL A 79 -0.55 15.90 5.77
CA VAL A 79 -1.45 14.77 5.63
C VAL A 79 -1.30 14.14 4.26
N SER A 80 -1.45 12.83 4.16
CA SER A 80 -1.64 12.17 2.88
C SER A 80 -3.12 12.16 2.52
N VAL A 81 -3.42 12.51 1.27
CA VAL A 81 -4.78 12.64 0.75
C VAL A 81 -4.96 11.76 -0.46
N CYS A 82 -6.05 11.02 -0.52
CA CYS A 82 -6.44 10.25 -1.68
C CYS A 82 -7.95 10.32 -1.92
N GLN A 83 -8.36 10.15 -3.19
CA GLN A 83 -9.76 9.98 -3.52
C GLN A 83 -10.21 8.55 -3.25
N ALA A 84 -11.44 8.36 -2.78
CA ALA A 84 -12.03 7.03 -2.66
C ALA A 84 -12.07 6.34 -4.03
N PHE A 85 -11.62 5.09 -4.09
CA PHE A 85 -11.73 4.23 -5.28
C PHE A 85 -13.07 3.51 -5.36
N THR A 86 -13.96 3.72 -4.39
CA THR A 86 -15.33 3.22 -4.32
C THR A 86 -16.33 4.37 -4.42
N ASN A 87 -17.57 4.07 -4.81
CA ASN A 87 -18.66 5.02 -4.92
C ASN A 87 -20.00 4.31 -4.63
N ASP A 88 -21.13 4.93 -5.00
CA ASP A 88 -22.46 4.37 -4.74
C ASP A 88 -22.70 3.05 -5.53
N ASP A 89 -22.04 2.88 -6.68
CA ASP A 89 -22.16 1.69 -7.55
C ASP A 89 -21.08 0.64 -7.31
N LEU A 90 -19.99 1.01 -6.64
CA LEU A 90 -18.80 0.17 -6.44
C LEU A 90 -18.45 0.06 -4.96
N GLU A 91 -18.33 -1.15 -4.47
CA GLU A 91 -17.89 -1.43 -3.11
C GLU A 91 -16.61 -2.28 -3.08
N PHE A 92 -15.81 -2.08 -2.04
CA PHE A 92 -14.61 -2.87 -1.77
C PHE A 92 -14.95 -4.10 -0.94
N VAL A 93 -14.51 -5.27 -1.42
CA VAL A 93 -14.58 -6.53 -0.68
C VAL A 93 -13.17 -6.95 -0.29
N PRO A 94 -12.80 -6.86 0.98
CA PRO A 94 -11.47 -7.23 1.44
C PRO A 94 -11.22 -8.73 1.32
N ALA A 95 -9.96 -9.10 1.08
CA ALA A 95 -9.56 -10.48 0.83
C ALA A 95 -9.94 -11.45 1.96
N TRP A 96 -10.00 -11.00 3.21
CA TRP A 96 -10.42 -11.85 4.34
C TRP A 96 -11.88 -12.33 4.23
N GLN A 97 -12.75 -11.62 3.51
CA GLN A 97 -14.12 -12.07 3.23
C GLN A 97 -14.18 -13.14 2.15
N ILE A 98 -13.18 -13.20 1.27
CA ILE A 98 -13.12 -14.15 0.15
C ILE A 98 -12.39 -15.41 0.58
N PHE A 99 -11.34 -15.27 1.37
CA PHE A 99 -10.46 -16.37 1.77
C PHE A 99 -11.12 -17.27 2.81
N ASN A 100 -11.55 -18.45 2.37
CA ASN A 100 -12.16 -19.46 3.23
C ASN A 100 -11.13 -20.42 3.81
N HIS A 101 -11.17 -20.65 5.11
CA HIS A 101 -10.36 -21.62 5.80
C HIS A 101 -11.21 -22.84 6.23
N PRO A 102 -10.62 -24.03 6.30
CA PRO A 102 -9.26 -24.39 5.90
C PRO A 102 -9.11 -24.54 4.38
N LYS A 103 -7.86 -24.41 3.87
CA LYS A 103 -7.55 -24.74 2.47
C LYS A 103 -7.86 -26.20 2.15
N PRO A 104 -8.39 -26.50 0.95
CA PRO A 104 -8.75 -27.87 0.56
C PRO A 104 -7.52 -28.79 0.42
N ASN A 105 -6.35 -28.23 0.10
CA ASN A 105 -5.11 -28.96 -0.07
C ASN A 105 -3.95 -28.25 0.67
N ARG A 106 -3.30 -28.96 1.60
CA ARG A 106 -2.16 -28.43 2.37
C ARG A 106 -0.93 -28.12 1.50
N ALA A 107 -0.78 -28.78 0.35
CA ALA A 107 0.32 -28.53 -0.59
C ALA A 107 0.13 -27.23 -1.40
N MET A 108 -1.11 -26.73 -1.51
CA MET A 108 -1.42 -25.47 -2.18
C MET A 108 -0.95 -24.28 -1.33
N THR A 109 -0.33 -23.29 -1.96
CA THR A 109 0.04 -22.04 -1.26
C THR A 109 -1.20 -21.21 -0.95
N GLU A 110 -1.11 -20.26 -0.01
CA GLU A 110 -2.20 -19.32 0.28
C GLU A 110 -2.52 -18.45 -0.94
N LEU A 111 -1.51 -18.03 -1.69
CA LEU A 111 -1.69 -17.27 -2.92
C LEU A 111 -2.42 -18.10 -3.97
N ASP A 112 -1.99 -19.34 -4.24
CA ASP A 112 -2.66 -20.21 -5.21
C ASP A 112 -4.14 -20.43 -4.86
N TYR A 113 -4.41 -20.66 -3.59
CA TYR A 113 -5.79 -20.84 -3.13
C TYR A 113 -6.63 -19.57 -3.29
N TYR A 114 -6.05 -18.41 -2.97
CA TYR A 114 -6.74 -17.12 -3.16
C TYR A 114 -7.05 -16.85 -4.63
N ILE A 115 -6.09 -17.10 -5.55
CA ILE A 115 -6.31 -16.98 -6.99
C ILE A 115 -7.44 -17.89 -7.46
N GLN A 116 -7.45 -19.16 -7.01
CA GLN A 116 -8.54 -20.08 -7.33
C GLN A 116 -9.92 -19.55 -6.87
N LEU A 117 -10.00 -18.98 -5.66
CA LEU A 117 -11.24 -18.38 -5.16
C LEU A 117 -11.68 -17.18 -6.01
N LEU A 118 -10.74 -16.34 -6.48
CA LEU A 118 -11.03 -15.23 -7.38
C LEU A 118 -11.57 -15.73 -8.73
N GLY A 119 -10.99 -16.81 -9.28
CA GLY A 119 -11.51 -17.48 -10.49
C GLY A 119 -12.94 -17.99 -10.30
N GLN A 120 -13.27 -18.59 -9.14
CA GLN A 120 -14.64 -19.04 -8.82
C GLN A 120 -15.62 -17.86 -8.73
N LEU A 121 -15.17 -16.66 -8.40
CA LEU A 121 -15.99 -15.45 -8.44
C LEU A 121 -16.14 -14.85 -9.85
N GLY A 122 -15.46 -15.40 -10.86
CA GLY A 122 -15.54 -14.97 -12.26
C GLY A 122 -14.45 -14.00 -12.70
N LEU A 123 -13.42 -13.79 -11.90
CA LEU A 123 -12.23 -13.01 -12.32
C LEU A 123 -11.24 -13.88 -13.09
N ASP A 124 -10.50 -13.28 -14.01
CA ASP A 124 -9.41 -13.99 -14.70
C ASP A 124 -8.28 -14.34 -13.73
N GLU A 125 -7.94 -15.63 -13.65
CA GLU A 125 -6.93 -16.13 -12.69
C GLU A 125 -5.50 -15.64 -13.04
N GLN A 126 -5.20 -15.41 -14.32
CA GLN A 126 -3.88 -14.92 -14.74
C GLN A 126 -3.71 -13.43 -14.38
N GLU A 127 -4.71 -12.61 -14.67
CA GLU A 127 -4.73 -11.20 -14.25
C GLU A 127 -4.70 -11.07 -12.73
N ALA A 128 -5.49 -11.89 -12.03
CA ALA A 128 -5.51 -11.92 -10.57
C ALA A 128 -4.14 -12.30 -9.99
N ARG A 129 -3.46 -13.28 -10.58
CA ARG A 129 -2.11 -13.67 -10.18
C ARG A 129 -1.11 -12.54 -10.41
N LEU A 130 -1.11 -11.96 -11.62
CA LEU A 130 -0.20 -10.87 -11.97
C LEU A 130 -0.30 -9.73 -10.97
N ALA A 131 -1.51 -9.25 -10.67
CA ALA A 131 -1.71 -8.12 -9.75
C ALA A 131 -1.30 -8.46 -8.31
N ASN A 132 -1.57 -9.69 -7.83
CA ASN A 132 -1.14 -10.11 -6.49
C ASN A 132 0.39 -10.30 -6.41
N GLU A 133 1.05 -10.76 -7.47
CA GLU A 133 2.50 -10.86 -7.53
C GLU A 133 3.16 -9.48 -7.60
N GLN A 134 2.58 -8.51 -8.34
CA GLN A 134 2.98 -7.10 -8.31
C GLN A 134 2.91 -6.52 -6.89
N MET A 135 1.82 -6.74 -6.19
CA MET A 135 1.65 -6.31 -4.80
C MET A 135 2.71 -6.93 -3.87
N ILE A 136 2.96 -8.23 -3.99
CA ILE A 136 3.98 -8.94 -3.18
C ILE A 136 5.38 -8.36 -3.41
N LEU A 137 5.74 -8.14 -4.67
CA LEU A 137 7.04 -7.58 -5.05
C LEU A 137 7.18 -6.14 -4.55
N PHE A 138 6.15 -5.33 -4.74
CA PHE A 138 6.14 -3.95 -4.27
C PHE A 138 6.25 -3.86 -2.75
N ASP A 139 5.44 -4.63 -2.02
CA ASP A 139 5.52 -4.72 -0.56
C ASP A 139 6.92 -5.18 -0.09
N TYR A 140 7.57 -6.09 -0.84
CA TYR A 140 8.96 -6.45 -0.56
C TYR A 140 9.88 -5.25 -0.67
N VAL A 141 9.82 -4.48 -1.76
CA VAL A 141 10.72 -3.35 -2.03
C VAL A 141 10.56 -2.24 -0.99
N ILE A 142 9.33 -1.84 -0.69
CA ILE A 142 9.07 -0.79 0.31
C ILE A 142 9.05 -1.31 1.75
N ALA A 143 9.30 -2.61 1.99
CA ALA A 143 9.18 -3.26 3.29
C ALA A 143 7.85 -2.93 3.99
N ASN A 144 6.72 -3.11 3.32
CA ASN A 144 5.40 -2.88 3.88
C ASN A 144 5.08 -3.95 4.94
N GLU A 145 4.95 -3.54 6.19
CA GLU A 145 4.72 -4.44 7.32
C GLU A 145 3.22 -4.65 7.62
N ASP A 146 2.32 -4.00 6.88
CA ASP A 146 0.88 -3.97 7.20
C ASP A 146 -0.06 -4.35 6.04
N ARG A 147 0.42 -5.03 5.01
CA ARG A 147 -0.45 -5.60 3.97
C ARG A 147 -1.27 -6.76 4.50
N HIS A 148 -2.13 -6.51 5.47
CA HIS A 148 -3.03 -7.54 5.98
C HIS A 148 -4.22 -7.77 5.02
N TRP A 149 -4.95 -8.86 5.23
CA TRP A 149 -6.07 -9.29 4.39
C TRP A 149 -7.24 -8.30 4.26
N GLY A 150 -7.21 -7.20 4.97
CA GLY A 150 -8.12 -6.05 4.84
C GLY A 150 -7.62 -4.96 3.89
N ASN A 151 -6.33 -4.99 3.48
CA ASN A 151 -5.69 -3.95 2.67
C ASN A 151 -5.47 -4.38 1.21
N PHE A 152 -6.12 -5.45 0.76
CA PHE A 152 -6.25 -5.88 -0.63
C PHE A 152 -7.53 -6.69 -0.80
N GLY A 153 -7.97 -6.91 -2.04
CA GLY A 153 -9.22 -7.61 -2.32
C GLY A 153 -9.74 -7.29 -3.71
N ILE A 154 -11.05 -7.21 -3.84
CA ILE A 154 -11.73 -6.91 -5.11
C ILE A 154 -12.65 -5.71 -4.98
N VAL A 155 -12.97 -5.13 -6.12
CA VAL A 155 -14.09 -4.19 -6.30
C VAL A 155 -15.23 -4.95 -6.96
N ARG A 156 -16.46 -4.79 -6.44
CA ARG A 156 -17.67 -5.35 -7.04
C ARG A 156 -18.76 -4.30 -7.18
N ASN A 157 -19.70 -4.55 -8.07
CA ASN A 157 -20.88 -3.72 -8.19
C ASN A 157 -21.79 -3.92 -6.96
N SER A 158 -22.19 -2.81 -6.32
CA SER A 158 -22.95 -2.83 -5.06
C SER A 158 -24.39 -3.38 -5.21
N SER A 159 -24.98 -3.28 -6.41
CA SER A 159 -26.33 -3.72 -6.68
C SER A 159 -26.40 -5.17 -7.17
N THR A 160 -25.49 -5.58 -8.06
CA THR A 160 -25.49 -6.93 -8.64
C THR A 160 -24.61 -7.90 -7.88
N LEU A 161 -23.73 -7.40 -7.01
CA LEU A 161 -22.70 -8.12 -6.26
C LEU A 161 -21.67 -8.84 -7.15
N GLN A 162 -21.66 -8.54 -8.46
CA GLN A 162 -20.69 -9.11 -9.41
C GLN A 162 -19.33 -8.43 -9.28
N PRO A 163 -18.23 -9.18 -9.27
CA PRO A 163 -16.89 -8.61 -9.27
C PRO A 163 -16.66 -7.76 -10.54
N VAL A 164 -16.02 -6.63 -10.37
CA VAL A 164 -15.62 -5.72 -11.45
C VAL A 164 -14.13 -5.89 -11.75
N GLY A 165 -13.33 -6.17 -10.72
CA GLY A 165 -11.89 -6.36 -10.84
C GLY A 165 -11.20 -6.41 -9.48
N LEU A 166 -9.88 -6.45 -9.52
CA LEU A 166 -9.08 -6.35 -8.30
C LEU A 166 -9.08 -4.90 -7.77
N ALA A 167 -9.04 -4.77 -6.46
CA ALA A 167 -8.85 -3.46 -5.84
C ALA A 167 -7.45 -2.91 -6.19
N PRO A 168 -7.31 -1.61 -6.49
CA PRO A 168 -6.00 -0.98 -6.65
C PRO A 168 -5.17 -1.14 -5.37
N ILE A 169 -3.84 -1.08 -5.46
CA ILE A 169 -2.97 -1.08 -4.28
C ILE A 169 -3.20 0.21 -3.48
N PHE A 170 -3.41 0.09 -2.16
CA PHE A 170 -3.63 1.23 -1.25
C PHE A 170 -3.01 0.94 0.12
N ASP A 171 -2.97 1.96 0.98
CA ASP A 171 -2.53 1.87 2.38
C ASP A 171 -1.08 1.38 2.52
N ASN A 172 -0.14 2.19 2.00
CA ASN A 172 1.29 1.91 2.00
C ASN A 172 2.05 2.70 3.10
N GLY A 173 1.35 3.45 3.94
CA GLY A 173 1.96 4.31 4.95
C GLY A 173 2.83 3.55 5.96
N ASN A 174 2.43 2.33 6.33
CA ASN A 174 3.15 1.48 7.27
C ASN A 174 4.31 0.70 6.61
N SER A 175 5.12 1.40 5.83
CA SER A 175 6.28 0.86 5.09
C SER A 175 7.57 1.58 5.46
N LEU A 176 8.68 1.23 4.79
CA LEU A 176 9.97 1.93 4.88
C LEU A 176 10.48 2.10 6.31
N ARG A 177 10.24 1.12 7.17
CA ARG A 177 10.70 1.16 8.58
C ARG A 177 10.19 2.40 9.34
N TYR A 178 8.93 2.77 9.10
CA TYR A 178 8.31 4.00 9.62
C TYR A 178 8.34 4.14 11.15
N GLN A 179 8.49 3.04 11.89
CA GLN A 179 8.58 3.05 13.36
C GLN A 179 9.99 3.25 13.89
N ASP A 180 11.01 3.09 13.04
CA ASP A 180 12.40 3.11 13.47
C ASP A 180 12.89 4.56 13.58
N ALA A 181 13.59 4.86 14.68
CA ALA A 181 14.24 6.15 14.84
C ALA A 181 15.36 6.39 13.82
N TYR A 182 16.02 5.31 13.37
CA TYR A 182 17.13 5.35 12.42
C TYR A 182 16.85 4.42 11.25
N VAL A 183 17.13 4.88 10.03
CA VAL A 183 17.06 4.05 8.83
C VAL A 183 18.36 3.25 8.71
N THR A 184 18.26 1.94 8.85
CA THR A 184 19.42 1.05 8.68
C THR A 184 19.40 0.41 7.29
N SER A 185 20.58 0.30 6.66
CA SER A 185 20.71 -0.38 5.38
C SER A 185 20.18 -1.81 5.44
N PRO A 186 19.30 -2.24 4.53
CA PRO A 186 18.78 -3.58 4.51
C PRO A 186 19.88 -4.60 4.18
N ARG A 187 19.77 -5.81 4.75
CA ARG A 187 20.67 -6.93 4.50
C ARG A 187 19.87 -8.16 4.04
N SER A 188 20.51 -9.04 3.29
CA SER A 188 19.89 -10.28 2.81
C SER A 188 19.37 -11.19 3.94
N SER A 189 19.99 -11.09 5.14
CA SER A 189 19.58 -11.83 6.34
C SER A 189 18.41 -11.19 7.09
N ASN A 190 18.01 -9.96 6.76
CA ASN A 190 16.91 -9.29 7.43
C ASN A 190 15.58 -9.88 6.95
N HIS A 191 14.86 -10.49 7.88
CA HIS A 191 13.56 -11.09 7.63
C HIS A 191 12.44 -10.11 8.02
N TYR A 192 12.09 -9.23 7.06
CA TYR A 192 11.01 -8.27 7.27
C TYR A 192 9.65 -8.97 7.38
N VAL A 193 8.83 -8.48 8.29
CA VAL A 193 7.46 -8.97 8.52
C VAL A 193 6.59 -8.67 7.31
N SER A 194 5.72 -9.60 6.98
CA SER A 194 4.61 -9.41 6.04
C SER A 194 3.33 -9.93 6.69
N ARG A 195 2.17 -9.43 6.29
CA ARG A 195 0.87 -9.84 6.81
C ARG A 195 -0.08 -10.32 5.72
N SER A 196 0.41 -10.44 4.48
CA SER A 196 -0.37 -10.98 3.37
C SER A 196 -0.43 -12.52 3.41
N PHE A 197 0.03 -13.22 2.38
CA PHE A 197 -0.05 -14.68 2.26
C PHE A 197 0.91 -15.42 3.18
N ARG A 198 2.05 -14.84 3.53
CA ARG A 198 3.06 -15.37 4.45
C ARG A 198 3.50 -14.30 5.45
N THR A 199 4.01 -14.74 6.58
CA THR A 199 4.42 -13.86 7.67
C THR A 199 5.74 -13.13 7.44
N ARG A 200 6.45 -13.42 6.33
CA ARG A 200 7.71 -12.80 5.93
C ARG A 200 7.74 -12.56 4.43
N HIS A 201 8.31 -11.41 4.03
CA HIS A 201 8.45 -11.05 2.62
C HIS A 201 9.20 -12.10 1.81
N ASP A 202 10.32 -12.62 2.31
CA ASP A 202 11.10 -13.67 1.62
C ASP A 202 10.30 -14.95 1.36
N ASN A 203 9.34 -15.27 2.20
CA ASN A 203 8.47 -16.43 2.00
C ASN A 203 7.36 -16.14 1.01
N ASN A 204 6.92 -14.88 0.88
CA ASN A 204 6.00 -14.47 -0.17
C ASN A 204 6.67 -14.55 -1.55
N LEU A 205 7.93 -14.14 -1.69
CA LEU A 205 8.67 -14.26 -2.95
C LEU A 205 8.74 -15.69 -3.49
N LYS A 206 8.73 -16.70 -2.64
CA LYS A 206 8.74 -18.13 -3.05
C LYS A 206 7.44 -18.59 -3.72
N GLN A 207 6.38 -17.78 -3.69
CA GLN A 207 5.09 -18.09 -4.29
C GLN A 207 4.94 -17.49 -5.69
N LEU A 208 5.89 -16.64 -6.14
CA LEU A 208 5.85 -15.98 -7.45
C LEU A 208 6.02 -17.01 -8.57
N ARG A 209 5.33 -16.79 -9.69
CA ARG A 209 5.37 -17.63 -10.90
C ARG A 209 5.47 -16.83 -12.20
N LEU A 210 4.99 -15.61 -12.22
CA LEU A 210 4.90 -14.75 -13.41
C LEU A 210 5.94 -13.65 -13.42
N LEU A 211 6.30 -13.12 -12.23
CA LEU A 211 7.15 -11.95 -12.11
C LEU A 211 8.47 -12.26 -11.42
N ASP A 212 9.46 -11.47 -11.77
CA ASP A 212 10.79 -11.42 -11.16
C ASP A 212 11.20 -9.99 -10.79
N GLY A 213 12.47 -9.76 -10.49
CA GLY A 213 12.99 -8.45 -10.08
C GLY A 213 13.00 -7.39 -11.20
N SER A 214 12.94 -7.78 -12.48
CA SER A 214 13.04 -6.85 -13.61
C SER A 214 11.88 -5.85 -13.69
N LEU A 215 10.77 -6.12 -12.99
CA LEU A 215 9.68 -5.17 -12.83
C LEU A 215 10.19 -3.81 -12.33
N PHE A 216 11.26 -3.79 -11.51
CA PHE A 216 11.78 -2.58 -10.88
C PHE A 216 12.88 -1.87 -11.66
N ASP A 217 13.32 -2.41 -12.81
CA ASP A 217 14.31 -1.77 -13.68
C ASP A 217 13.84 -0.38 -14.15
N ALA A 218 12.51 -0.20 -14.30
CA ALA A 218 11.89 1.08 -14.64
C ALA A 218 12.11 2.19 -13.58
N LEU A 219 12.49 1.83 -12.34
CA LEU A 219 12.77 2.78 -11.27
C LEU A 219 14.24 3.21 -11.22
N GLU A 220 15.11 2.61 -12.03
CA GLU A 220 16.53 2.94 -12.06
C GLU A 220 16.71 4.44 -12.28
N ASN A 221 17.52 5.07 -11.44
CA ASN A 221 17.81 6.51 -11.43
C ASN A 221 16.65 7.46 -11.06
N SER A 222 15.46 6.96 -10.71
CA SER A 222 14.29 7.80 -10.39
C SER A 222 13.96 7.87 -8.90
N ILE A 223 14.47 6.94 -8.11
CA ILE A 223 14.07 6.77 -6.70
C ILE A 223 14.46 7.99 -5.87
N SER A 224 15.71 8.43 -5.95
CA SER A 224 16.18 9.59 -5.19
C SER A 224 15.39 10.86 -5.53
N ASP A 225 15.10 11.11 -6.82
CA ASP A 225 14.32 12.26 -7.28
C ASP A 225 12.87 12.22 -6.76
N ILE A 226 12.27 11.03 -6.68
CA ILE A 226 10.93 10.85 -6.10
C ILE A 226 10.93 11.26 -4.62
N PHE A 227 11.89 10.75 -3.84
CA PHE A 227 11.97 11.05 -2.42
C PHE A 227 12.23 12.54 -2.17
N GLU A 228 13.11 13.17 -2.93
CA GLU A 228 13.39 14.60 -2.85
C GLU A 228 12.13 15.42 -3.18
N ARG A 229 11.50 15.15 -4.31
CA ARG A 229 10.26 15.83 -4.73
C ARG A 229 9.12 15.70 -3.73
N GLN A 230 8.96 14.55 -3.08
CA GLN A 230 7.91 14.37 -2.07
C GLN A 230 8.31 14.99 -0.74
N TYR A 231 9.60 14.96 -0.38
CA TYR A 231 10.13 15.66 0.79
C TYR A 231 9.89 17.17 0.71
N ASP A 232 10.10 17.79 -0.44
CA ASP A 232 9.92 19.23 -0.66
C ASP A 232 8.47 19.71 -0.45
N LYS A 233 7.51 18.78 -0.47
CA LYS A 233 6.09 19.09 -0.17
C LYS A 233 5.80 19.09 1.32
N LEU A 234 6.68 18.52 2.16
CA LEU A 234 6.49 18.48 3.61
C LEU A 234 6.73 19.88 4.20
N GLN A 235 5.84 20.28 5.10
CA GLN A 235 6.00 21.51 5.88
C GLN A 235 6.48 21.23 7.30
N ASN A 236 6.57 19.95 7.69
CA ASN A 236 7.00 19.55 9.02
C ASN A 236 8.53 19.74 9.18
N PRO A 237 8.98 20.71 9.98
CA PRO A 237 10.42 20.98 10.16
C PRO A 237 11.14 19.87 10.94
N GLN A 238 10.38 18.93 11.52
CA GLN A 238 10.95 17.81 12.29
C GLN A 238 11.33 16.63 11.39
N PHE A 239 10.92 16.61 10.12
CA PHE A 239 11.30 15.54 9.19
C PHE A 239 12.68 15.86 8.59
N PRO A 240 13.76 15.11 8.91
CA PRO A 240 15.09 15.44 8.42
C PRO A 240 15.25 15.06 6.93
N LEU A 241 15.87 15.94 6.12
CA LEU A 241 16.22 15.63 4.73
C LEU A 241 17.11 14.38 4.63
N GLU A 242 18.07 14.24 5.55
CA GLU A 242 18.93 13.06 5.62
C GLU A 242 18.12 11.76 5.70
N ARG A 243 17.00 11.77 6.42
CA ARG A 243 16.11 10.61 6.51
C ARG A 243 15.48 10.27 5.16
N ALA A 244 15.00 11.27 4.40
CA ALA A 244 14.46 11.04 3.05
C ALA A 244 15.50 10.40 2.13
N THR A 245 16.74 10.90 2.15
CA THR A 245 17.88 10.33 1.40
C THR A 245 18.17 8.88 1.81
N GLN A 246 18.19 8.60 3.12
CA GLN A 246 18.41 7.24 3.63
C GLN A 246 17.28 6.28 3.24
N LEU A 247 16.02 6.77 3.17
CA LEU A 247 14.88 5.97 2.72
C LEU A 247 14.97 5.65 1.22
N ALA A 248 15.42 6.60 0.39
CA ALA A 248 15.69 6.35 -1.03
C ALA A 248 16.74 5.24 -1.20
N GLN A 249 17.88 5.36 -0.53
CA GLN A 249 18.95 4.34 -0.53
C GLN A 249 18.46 2.98 0.00
N PHE A 250 17.54 2.99 0.97
CA PHE A 250 16.92 1.77 1.48
C PHE A 250 16.14 1.06 0.37
N VAL A 251 15.32 1.78 -0.41
CA VAL A 251 14.53 1.23 -1.52
C VAL A 251 15.46 0.68 -2.61
N GLU A 252 16.47 1.46 -3.04
CA GLU A 252 17.46 1.02 -4.03
C GLU A 252 18.13 -0.30 -3.60
N LYS A 253 18.58 -0.36 -2.34
CA LYS A 253 19.18 -1.56 -1.80
C LYS A 253 18.23 -2.74 -1.70
N ARG A 254 16.94 -2.50 -1.48
CA ARG A 254 15.92 -3.56 -1.48
C ARG A 254 15.71 -4.14 -2.88
N ILE A 255 15.79 -3.31 -3.93
CA ILE A 255 15.74 -3.75 -5.33
C ILE A 255 16.98 -4.62 -5.65
N ASP A 256 18.20 -4.18 -5.28
CA ASP A 256 19.40 -5.00 -5.46
C ASP A 256 19.27 -6.39 -4.81
N LEU A 257 18.75 -6.42 -3.57
CA LEU A 257 18.55 -7.67 -2.84
C LEU A 257 17.47 -8.55 -3.47
N LEU A 258 16.44 -7.93 -4.07
CA LEU A 258 15.40 -8.65 -4.80
C LEU A 258 15.99 -9.34 -6.05
N HIS A 259 16.75 -8.60 -6.88
CA HIS A 259 17.44 -9.14 -8.04
C HIS A 259 18.36 -10.30 -7.64
N ALA A 260 19.16 -10.14 -6.59
CA ALA A 260 20.04 -11.20 -6.10
C ALA A 260 19.30 -12.47 -5.60
N LYS A 261 18.02 -12.33 -5.21
CA LYS A 261 17.20 -13.46 -4.73
C LYS A 261 16.45 -14.18 -5.85
N LEU A 262 15.99 -13.45 -6.86
CA LEU A 262 15.13 -13.99 -7.92
C LEU A 262 15.91 -14.41 -9.17
N ASN A 263 17.10 -13.83 -9.43
CA ASN A 263 17.98 -14.17 -10.55
C ASN A 263 18.96 -15.34 -10.25
N LYS A 264 18.57 -16.26 -9.34
CA LYS A 264 19.36 -17.44 -8.98
C LYS A 264 18.97 -18.68 -9.78
#